data_3ca8694becad451a90ee9dedd545fdb1
#
_entry.id   3ca8694becad451a90ee9dedd545fdb1
#
_cell.length_a   1.000
_cell.length_b   1.000
_cell.length_c   1.000
_cell.angle_alpha   90.00
_cell.angle_beta   90.00
_cell.angle_gamma   90.00
#
_symmetry.space_group_name_H-M   'P 1'
#
loop_
_entity.id
_entity.type
_entity.pdbx_description
1 polymer ?
#
loop_
_entity_poly.entity_id
_entity_poly.type
_entity_poly.pdbx_seq_one_letter_code
_entity_poly.pdbx_strand_id
1 'polypeptide(L)'
;MTNFSRRQVLSLPMAASVVGADAAGAAYAADSNSKVNAPDFDAIEDRMTLLTKRGASLSIRQKHLAMLSVAASLGFEDLGERTAAAALADGLAPGDIEEAVFHASPYAGMARTRAVLAGVHTAMTAAGIALPLESRTVVSDENRLQKGIAVQTEIFGEQITRMHQTTPAERRSLMIDDLSGWCFGDFYTRKGLTIAERELATFCTIAALGGCEAQLSAHAAANLRCGNTKDNLIDALQCAVVYLGFPRTLNACAVVDKVNF
;
A
#
# COMPACT_ATOMS: atom_id res chain seq x y z
N MET A 1 -14.47 -39.37 25.45
CA MET A 1 -14.13 -39.83 24.08
C MET A 1 -15.35 -39.63 23.21
N THR A 2 -15.44 -38.53 22.51
CA THR A 2 -16.54 -38.24 21.59
C THR A 2 -15.95 -37.73 20.29
N ASN A 3 -16.13 -38.50 19.23
CA ASN A 3 -15.71 -38.27 17.86
C ASN A 3 -16.44 -37.07 17.24
N PHE A 4 -15.70 -36.13 16.65
CA PHE A 4 -16.25 -35.14 15.75
C PHE A 4 -16.13 -35.59 14.29
N SER A 5 -17.29 -35.77 13.67
CA SER A 5 -17.49 -36.15 12.28
C SER A 5 -17.21 -35.00 11.32
N ARG A 6 -16.49 -35.30 10.23
CA ARG A 6 -16.25 -34.40 9.10
C ARG A 6 -17.54 -34.14 8.33
N ARG A 7 -17.93 -32.91 8.12
CA ARG A 7 -19.00 -32.52 7.21
C ARG A 7 -18.51 -32.43 5.77
N GLN A 8 -19.21 -33.09 4.88
CA GLN A 8 -19.05 -33.08 3.43
C GLN A 8 -19.42 -31.71 2.85
N VAL A 9 -18.60 -31.19 1.95
CA VAL A 9 -18.89 -30.03 1.12
C VAL A 9 -19.67 -30.50 -0.11
N LEU A 10 -20.89 -30.04 -0.23
CA LEU A 10 -21.73 -30.21 -1.42
C LEU A 10 -21.42 -29.09 -2.43
N SER A 11 -20.99 -29.48 -3.62
CA SER A 11 -20.80 -28.62 -4.79
C SER A 11 -22.14 -28.36 -5.48
N LEU A 12 -22.47 -27.10 -5.74
CA LEU A 12 -23.59 -26.69 -6.61
C LEU A 12 -23.04 -26.05 -7.90
N PRO A 13 -23.68 -26.23 -9.05
CA PRO A 13 -23.15 -25.80 -10.33
C PRO A 13 -23.41 -24.33 -10.61
N MET A 14 -22.40 -23.67 -11.24
CA MET A 14 -22.48 -22.32 -11.77
C MET A 14 -23.43 -22.24 -12.97
N ALA A 15 -24.38 -21.31 -12.92
CA ALA A 15 -25.14 -20.86 -14.08
C ALA A 15 -24.56 -19.51 -14.54
N ALA A 16 -24.02 -19.48 -15.76
CA ALA A 16 -23.56 -18.27 -16.42
C ALA A 16 -24.75 -17.47 -16.97
N SER A 17 -24.86 -16.20 -16.62
CA SER A 17 -25.68 -15.25 -17.35
C SER A 17 -24.83 -14.05 -17.78
N VAL A 18 -24.71 -13.91 -19.10
CA VAL A 18 -24.06 -12.78 -19.79
C VAL A 18 -25.03 -11.61 -19.76
N VAL A 19 -24.63 -10.48 -19.18
CA VAL A 19 -25.23 -9.15 -19.45
C VAL A 19 -24.11 -8.16 -19.66
N GLY A 20 -24.22 -7.39 -20.78
CA GLY A 20 -23.16 -6.55 -21.30
C GLY A 20 -22.94 -5.23 -20.60
N ALA A 21 -21.74 -4.78 -20.76
CA ALA A 21 -21.18 -3.44 -20.88
C ALA A 21 -21.76 -2.28 -20.05
N ASP A 22 -21.11 -2.05 -18.90
CA ASP A 22 -20.58 -0.73 -18.50
C ASP A 22 -19.38 -0.99 -17.55
N ALA A 23 -18.20 -1.20 -18.13
CA ALA A 23 -17.12 -1.92 -17.46
C ALA A 23 -16.17 -1.06 -16.61
N ALA A 24 -16.44 0.22 -16.38
CA ALA A 24 -15.52 1.11 -15.69
C ALA A 24 -15.92 1.44 -14.23
N GLY A 25 -17.03 0.92 -13.74
CA GLY A 25 -17.54 1.22 -12.39
C GLY A 25 -17.73 -0.01 -11.48
N ALA A 26 -17.50 -1.20 -11.97
CA ALA A 26 -17.94 -2.44 -11.30
C ALA A 26 -16.85 -3.18 -10.49
N ALA A 27 -15.60 -2.74 -10.51
CA ALA A 27 -14.48 -3.54 -10.01
C ALA A 27 -14.32 -3.58 -8.48
N TYR A 28 -15.02 -2.72 -7.72
CA TYR A 28 -15.04 -2.82 -6.26
C TYR A 28 -16.27 -3.53 -5.70
N ALA A 29 -17.28 -3.76 -6.53
CA ALA A 29 -18.56 -4.37 -6.14
C ALA A 29 -18.69 -5.84 -6.53
N ALA A 30 -17.62 -6.50 -6.93
CA ALA A 30 -17.68 -7.90 -7.34
C ALA A 30 -17.33 -8.82 -6.17
N ASP A 31 -18.35 -9.54 -5.70
CA ASP A 31 -18.27 -10.73 -4.86
C ASP A 31 -17.41 -10.58 -3.59
N SER A 32 -17.88 -9.74 -2.67
CA SER A 32 -17.40 -9.81 -1.29
C SER A 32 -17.86 -11.17 -0.75
N ASN A 33 -16.96 -12.14 -0.75
CA ASN A 33 -17.09 -13.34 0.08
C ASN A 33 -16.93 -12.87 1.55
N SER A 34 -17.67 -11.80 1.90
CA SER A 34 -17.75 -11.25 3.24
C SER A 34 -18.27 -12.34 4.14
N LYS A 35 -17.45 -12.80 5.06
CA LYS A 35 -17.88 -13.75 6.11
C LYS A 35 -18.92 -13.12 7.04
N VAL A 36 -19.29 -11.88 6.79
CA VAL A 36 -20.24 -11.07 7.54
C VAL A 36 -21.49 -10.93 6.70
N ASN A 37 -22.64 -11.43 7.18
CA ASN A 37 -23.92 -11.27 6.52
C ASN A 37 -24.59 -9.98 7.02
N ALA A 38 -24.16 -8.83 6.48
CA ALA A 38 -24.62 -7.50 6.88
C ALA A 38 -24.82 -6.60 5.64
N PRO A 39 -25.86 -6.85 4.82
CA PRO A 39 -26.03 -6.18 3.53
C PRO A 39 -26.10 -4.65 3.61
N ASP A 40 -26.64 -4.09 4.69
CA ASP A 40 -26.64 -2.63 4.87
C ASP A 40 -25.24 -2.07 5.10
N PHE A 41 -24.39 -2.80 5.83
CA PHE A 41 -22.99 -2.43 6.05
C PHE A 41 -22.21 -2.48 4.73
N ASP A 42 -22.37 -3.56 3.97
CA ASP A 42 -21.73 -3.74 2.67
C ASP A 42 -22.14 -2.63 1.69
N ALA A 43 -23.45 -2.31 1.62
CA ALA A 43 -23.94 -1.21 0.80
C ALA A 43 -23.41 0.17 1.21
N ILE A 44 -23.09 0.39 2.50
CA ILE A 44 -22.43 1.61 2.97
C ILE A 44 -20.95 1.62 2.54
N GLU A 45 -20.25 0.51 2.74
CA GLU A 45 -18.86 0.37 2.31
C GLU A 45 -18.71 0.61 0.80
N ASP A 46 -19.53 -0.01 -0.02
CA ASP A 46 -19.53 0.15 -1.47
C ASP A 46 -19.71 1.61 -1.90
N ARG A 47 -20.65 2.33 -1.28
CA ARG A 47 -20.83 3.76 -1.58
C ARG A 47 -19.60 4.60 -1.25
N MET A 48 -18.87 4.21 -0.21
CA MET A 48 -17.70 4.95 0.27
C MET A 48 -16.42 4.61 -0.50
N THR A 49 -16.33 3.44 -1.13
CA THR A 49 -15.12 2.93 -1.81
C THR A 49 -15.04 3.22 -3.30
N LEU A 50 -16.01 3.93 -3.89
CA LEU A 50 -16.02 4.25 -5.32
C LEU A 50 -14.82 5.13 -5.72
N LEU A 51 -13.69 4.54 -6.06
CA LEU A 51 -12.44 5.20 -6.42
C LEU A 51 -12.58 6.20 -7.58
N THR A 52 -13.42 5.90 -8.55
CA THR A 52 -13.68 6.77 -9.70
C THR A 52 -14.33 8.10 -9.33
N LYS A 53 -15.03 8.15 -8.19
CA LYS A 53 -15.72 9.34 -7.69
C LYS A 53 -14.93 10.11 -6.63
N ARG A 54 -13.78 9.57 -6.18
CA ARG A 54 -12.96 10.15 -5.13
C ARG A 54 -11.54 10.37 -5.63
N GLY A 55 -10.83 11.30 -5.01
CA GLY A 55 -9.43 11.54 -5.31
C GLY A 55 -9.23 12.03 -6.75
N ALA A 56 -9.86 13.14 -7.14
CA ALA A 56 -9.85 13.64 -8.52
C ALA A 56 -8.45 14.02 -9.03
N SER A 57 -7.53 14.38 -8.12
CA SER A 57 -6.15 14.72 -8.45
C SER A 57 -5.24 13.50 -8.69
N LEU A 58 -5.72 12.29 -8.37
CA LEU A 58 -4.97 11.05 -8.50
C LEU A 58 -5.36 10.30 -9.76
N SER A 59 -4.36 9.76 -10.47
CA SER A 59 -4.59 8.74 -11.48
C SER A 59 -5.14 7.46 -10.84
N ILE A 60 -5.82 6.62 -11.62
CA ILE A 60 -6.31 5.32 -11.12
C ILE A 60 -5.18 4.46 -10.59
N ARG A 61 -4.01 4.49 -11.22
CA ARG A 61 -2.80 3.82 -10.75
C ARG A 61 -2.40 4.28 -9.35
N GLN A 62 -2.30 5.59 -9.12
CA GLN A 62 -1.95 6.13 -7.79
C GLN A 62 -2.97 5.74 -6.73
N LYS A 63 -4.26 5.72 -7.05
CA LYS A 63 -5.31 5.25 -6.14
C LYS A 63 -5.10 3.80 -5.72
N HIS A 64 -4.83 2.90 -6.66
CA HIS A 64 -4.56 1.49 -6.35
C HIS A 64 -3.29 1.31 -5.52
N LEU A 65 -2.19 2.00 -5.86
CA LEU A 65 -0.95 1.93 -5.08
C LEU A 65 -1.17 2.42 -3.64
N ALA A 66 -1.90 3.53 -3.45
CA ALA A 66 -2.26 4.04 -2.14
C ALA A 66 -3.10 3.04 -1.33
N MET A 67 -4.11 2.43 -1.95
CA MET A 67 -5.00 1.46 -1.28
C MET A 67 -4.29 0.15 -0.94
N LEU A 68 -3.40 -0.36 -1.80
CA LEU A 68 -2.55 -1.52 -1.50
C LEU A 68 -1.63 -1.25 -0.29
N SER A 69 -1.07 -0.04 -0.22
CA SER A 69 -0.23 0.37 0.92
C SER A 69 -1.03 0.50 2.22
N VAL A 70 -2.27 0.99 2.15
CA VAL A 70 -3.21 1.00 3.28
C VAL A 70 -3.53 -0.42 3.74
N ALA A 71 -3.89 -1.31 2.81
CA ALA A 71 -4.17 -2.71 3.13
C ALA A 71 -2.97 -3.38 3.82
N ALA A 72 -1.75 -3.16 3.29
CA ALA A 72 -0.51 -3.66 3.86
C ALA A 72 -0.27 -3.15 5.29
N SER A 73 -0.57 -1.86 5.55
CA SER A 73 -0.44 -1.26 6.89
C SER A 73 -1.41 -1.83 7.90
N LEU A 74 -2.63 -2.10 7.46
CA LEU A 74 -3.68 -2.69 8.30
C LEU A 74 -3.47 -4.20 8.50
N GLY A 75 -2.73 -4.87 7.61
CA GLY A 75 -2.60 -6.32 7.59
C GLY A 75 -3.90 -7.01 7.18
N PHE A 76 -4.71 -6.34 6.37
CA PHE A 76 -6.04 -6.81 5.96
C PHE A 76 -5.95 -7.50 4.60
N GLU A 77 -5.83 -8.83 4.63
CA GLU A 77 -5.62 -9.71 3.47
C GLU A 77 -6.71 -9.54 2.41
N ASP A 78 -7.99 -9.58 2.81
CA ASP A 78 -9.13 -9.45 1.91
C ASP A 78 -9.13 -8.10 1.15
N LEU A 79 -8.81 -7.00 1.83
CA LEU A 79 -8.66 -5.70 1.16
C LEU A 79 -7.53 -5.72 0.14
N GLY A 80 -6.42 -6.39 0.46
CA GLY A 80 -5.30 -6.60 -0.46
C GLY A 80 -5.71 -7.38 -1.70
N GLU A 81 -6.44 -8.48 -1.53
CA GLU A 81 -6.96 -9.31 -2.62
C GLU A 81 -7.91 -8.52 -3.52
N ARG A 82 -8.93 -7.88 -2.95
CA ARG A 82 -9.91 -7.08 -3.71
C ARG A 82 -9.25 -5.92 -4.45
N THR A 83 -8.33 -5.21 -3.79
CA THR A 83 -7.61 -4.09 -4.42
C THR A 83 -6.69 -4.57 -5.54
N ALA A 84 -6.01 -5.70 -5.36
CA ALA A 84 -5.18 -6.28 -6.42
C ALA A 84 -6.01 -6.73 -7.62
N ALA A 85 -7.15 -7.39 -7.40
CA ALA A 85 -8.06 -7.79 -8.47
C ALA A 85 -8.55 -6.58 -9.27
N ALA A 86 -8.96 -5.50 -8.59
CA ALA A 86 -9.37 -4.25 -9.22
C ALA A 86 -8.21 -3.58 -9.99
N ALA A 87 -7.01 -3.54 -9.42
CA ALA A 87 -5.83 -2.98 -10.05
C ALA A 87 -5.43 -3.74 -11.33
N LEU A 88 -5.52 -5.07 -11.31
CA LEU A 88 -5.30 -5.91 -12.50
C LEU A 88 -6.35 -5.64 -13.58
N ALA A 89 -7.62 -5.50 -13.21
CA ALA A 89 -8.70 -5.16 -14.15
C ALA A 89 -8.51 -3.78 -14.77
N ASP A 90 -7.95 -2.82 -14.04
CA ASP A 90 -7.59 -1.48 -14.52
C ASP A 90 -6.22 -1.45 -15.25
N GLY A 91 -5.60 -2.60 -15.48
CA GLY A 91 -4.40 -2.76 -16.30
C GLY A 91 -3.08 -2.46 -15.61
N LEU A 92 -3.01 -2.43 -14.27
CA LEU A 92 -1.75 -2.30 -13.58
C LEU A 92 -0.90 -3.58 -13.75
N ALA A 93 0.40 -3.39 -13.94
CA ALA A 93 1.32 -4.51 -14.03
C ALA A 93 1.38 -5.28 -12.67
N PRO A 94 1.32 -6.62 -12.69
CA PRO A 94 1.34 -7.43 -11.46
C PRO A 94 2.51 -7.10 -10.53
N GLY A 95 3.70 -6.91 -11.09
CA GLY A 95 4.86 -6.54 -10.28
C GLY A 95 4.75 -5.17 -9.62
N ASP A 96 4.00 -4.21 -10.16
CA ASP A 96 3.80 -2.90 -9.53
C ASP A 96 2.82 -3.00 -8.36
N ILE A 97 1.84 -3.89 -8.47
CA ILE A 97 0.90 -4.24 -7.40
C ILE A 97 1.66 -4.87 -6.23
N GLU A 98 2.52 -5.85 -6.51
CA GLU A 98 3.36 -6.50 -5.49
C GLU A 98 4.33 -5.51 -4.84
N GLU A 99 4.97 -4.62 -5.62
CA GLU A 99 5.88 -3.59 -5.11
C GLU A 99 5.21 -2.59 -4.17
N ALA A 100 3.95 -2.23 -4.39
CA ALA A 100 3.23 -1.33 -3.48
C ALA A 100 3.07 -1.97 -2.09
N VAL A 101 2.80 -3.27 -2.03
CA VAL A 101 2.70 -4.02 -0.78
C VAL A 101 4.07 -4.22 -0.16
N PHE A 102 5.09 -4.61 -0.94
CA PHE A 102 6.47 -4.73 -0.45
C PHE A 102 6.95 -3.45 0.20
N HIS A 103 6.68 -2.31 -0.44
CA HIS A 103 7.13 -1.00 -0.01
C HIS A 103 6.61 -0.58 1.37
N ALA A 104 5.47 -1.11 1.80
CA ALA A 104 4.93 -0.87 3.14
C ALA A 104 5.73 -1.59 4.26
N SER A 105 6.54 -2.60 3.92
CA SER A 105 7.20 -3.47 4.91
C SER A 105 8.08 -2.75 5.93
N PRO A 106 8.94 -1.79 5.57
CA PRO A 106 9.78 -1.08 6.53
C PRO A 106 9.00 -0.26 7.55
N TYR A 107 7.78 0.11 7.22
CA TYR A 107 6.91 0.96 8.05
C TYR A 107 5.91 0.16 8.86
N ALA A 108 5.20 -0.75 8.20
CA ALA A 108 4.12 -1.55 8.80
C ALA A 108 4.61 -2.87 9.44
N GLY A 109 5.82 -3.29 9.08
CA GLY A 109 6.42 -4.56 9.51
C GLY A 109 6.06 -5.73 8.59
N MET A 110 7.02 -6.67 8.44
CA MET A 110 6.94 -7.82 7.53
C MET A 110 5.73 -8.74 7.79
N ALA A 111 5.26 -8.83 9.02
CA ALA A 111 4.14 -9.72 9.35
C ALA A 111 2.83 -9.28 8.68
N ARG A 112 2.50 -7.99 8.77
CA ARG A 112 1.31 -7.41 8.13
C ARG A 112 1.40 -7.49 6.61
N THR A 113 2.55 -7.12 6.06
CA THR A 113 2.81 -7.16 4.64
C THR A 113 2.66 -8.57 4.08
N ARG A 114 3.20 -9.57 4.77
CA ARG A 114 3.10 -10.98 4.35
C ARG A 114 1.65 -11.47 4.27
N ALA A 115 0.80 -11.10 5.23
CA ALA A 115 -0.61 -11.45 5.21
C ALA A 115 -1.29 -10.87 3.95
N VAL A 116 -1.04 -9.60 3.65
CA VAL A 116 -1.64 -8.93 2.48
C VAL A 116 -1.10 -9.47 1.17
N LEU A 117 0.20 -9.84 1.11
CA LEU A 117 0.76 -10.50 -0.07
C LEU A 117 0.06 -11.82 -0.39
N ALA A 118 -0.39 -12.57 0.60
CA ALA A 118 -1.16 -13.80 0.36
C ALA A 118 -2.44 -13.49 -0.43
N GLY A 119 -3.22 -12.50 -0.03
CA GLY A 119 -4.41 -12.06 -0.77
C GLY A 119 -4.09 -11.53 -2.17
N VAL A 120 -3.04 -10.70 -2.31
CA VAL A 120 -2.57 -10.21 -3.62
C VAL A 120 -2.22 -11.36 -4.56
N HIS A 121 -1.51 -12.37 -4.07
CA HIS A 121 -1.14 -13.56 -4.86
C HIS A 121 -2.35 -14.43 -5.19
N THR A 122 -3.38 -14.47 -4.32
CA THR A 122 -4.67 -15.12 -4.63
C THR A 122 -5.34 -14.43 -5.83
N ALA A 123 -5.44 -13.11 -5.82
CA ALA A 123 -5.99 -12.34 -6.94
C ALA A 123 -5.20 -12.55 -8.24
N MET A 124 -3.86 -12.54 -8.16
CA MET A 124 -2.99 -12.79 -9.33
C MET A 124 -3.19 -14.20 -9.89
N THR A 125 -3.27 -15.20 -9.04
CA THR A 125 -3.50 -16.59 -9.44
C THR A 125 -4.88 -16.75 -10.12
N ALA A 126 -5.91 -16.11 -9.56
CA ALA A 126 -7.25 -16.09 -10.14
C ALA A 126 -7.27 -15.41 -11.52
N ALA A 127 -6.41 -14.42 -11.74
CA ALA A 127 -6.21 -13.77 -13.04
C ALA A 127 -5.30 -14.56 -14.01
N GLY A 128 -4.83 -15.75 -13.64
CA GLY A 128 -3.97 -16.60 -14.48
C GLY A 128 -2.51 -16.14 -14.53
N ILE A 129 -2.06 -15.32 -13.59
CA ILE A 129 -0.67 -14.83 -13.52
C ILE A 129 0.18 -15.86 -12.80
N ALA A 130 1.27 -16.27 -13.47
CA ALA A 130 2.22 -17.23 -12.90
C ALA A 130 3.05 -16.58 -11.79
N LEU A 131 3.24 -17.29 -10.69
CA LEU A 131 4.11 -16.91 -9.56
C LEU A 131 5.28 -17.89 -9.43
N PRO A 132 6.44 -17.46 -8.90
CA PRO A 132 6.75 -16.11 -8.46
C PRO A 132 6.95 -15.13 -9.63
N LEU A 133 6.76 -13.84 -9.37
CA LEU A 133 7.06 -12.79 -10.34
C LEU A 133 8.58 -12.61 -10.48
N GLU A 134 9.00 -11.99 -11.60
CA GLU A 134 10.41 -11.65 -11.82
C GLU A 134 10.92 -10.68 -10.74
N SER A 135 12.14 -10.96 -10.22
CA SER A 135 12.76 -10.11 -9.20
C SER A 135 13.02 -8.69 -9.70
N ARG A 136 12.68 -7.72 -8.88
CA ARG A 136 12.89 -6.30 -9.15
C ARG A 136 14.01 -5.68 -8.30
N THR A 137 14.77 -6.49 -7.55
CA THR A 137 15.92 -6.01 -6.79
C THR A 137 17.03 -5.54 -7.72
N VAL A 138 17.71 -4.45 -7.32
CA VAL A 138 18.87 -3.89 -8.04
C VAL A 138 20.06 -3.69 -7.11
N VAL A 139 19.97 -4.21 -5.90
CA VAL A 139 21.04 -4.14 -4.89
C VAL A 139 21.50 -5.52 -4.48
N SER A 140 22.71 -5.58 -3.93
CA SER A 140 23.30 -6.75 -3.28
C SER A 140 23.73 -6.37 -1.86
N ASP A 141 24.17 -7.34 -1.07
CA ASP A 141 24.66 -7.11 0.31
C ASP A 141 25.80 -6.10 0.35
N GLU A 142 26.66 -6.07 -0.70
CA GLU A 142 27.82 -5.20 -0.75
C GLU A 142 27.47 -3.73 -1.05
N ASN A 143 26.34 -3.46 -1.72
CA ASN A 143 26.04 -2.10 -2.22
C ASN A 143 24.72 -1.51 -1.72
N ARG A 144 23.84 -2.29 -1.05
CA ARG A 144 22.53 -1.82 -0.61
C ARG A 144 22.60 -0.61 0.32
N LEU A 145 23.55 -0.58 1.26
CA LEU A 145 23.71 0.55 2.17
C LEU A 145 24.08 1.82 1.40
N GLN A 146 25.08 1.75 0.50
CA GLN A 146 25.50 2.90 -0.30
C GLN A 146 24.36 3.43 -1.17
N LYS A 147 23.66 2.54 -1.87
CA LYS A 147 22.52 2.90 -2.72
C LYS A 147 21.35 3.43 -1.90
N GLY A 148 21.11 2.86 -0.72
CA GLY A 148 20.09 3.33 0.20
C GLY A 148 20.38 4.75 0.71
N ILE A 149 21.62 5.04 1.11
CA ILE A 149 22.03 6.39 1.49
C ILE A 149 21.84 7.38 0.33
N ALA A 150 22.18 6.97 -0.90
CA ALA A 150 22.03 7.84 -2.06
C ALA A 150 20.56 8.23 -2.30
N VAL A 151 19.65 7.25 -2.36
CA VAL A 151 18.21 7.52 -2.58
C VAL A 151 17.58 8.25 -1.39
N GLN A 152 17.98 7.94 -0.17
CA GLN A 152 17.51 8.62 1.03
C GLN A 152 17.95 10.10 1.01
N THR A 153 19.17 10.38 0.57
CA THR A 153 19.69 11.75 0.43
C THR A 153 18.98 12.51 -0.70
N GLU A 154 18.68 11.85 -1.81
CA GLU A 154 17.89 12.43 -2.90
C GLU A 154 16.52 12.92 -2.40
N ILE A 155 15.84 12.13 -1.56
CA ILE A 155 14.49 12.43 -1.04
C ILE A 155 14.55 13.50 0.06
N PHE A 156 15.49 13.37 1.02
CA PHE A 156 15.47 14.17 2.25
C PHE A 156 16.59 15.21 2.34
N GLY A 157 17.55 15.20 1.41
CA GLY A 157 18.61 16.19 1.35
C GLY A 157 19.66 16.03 2.45
N GLU A 158 20.35 17.13 2.76
CA GLU A 158 21.49 17.17 3.68
C GLU A 158 21.20 16.72 5.11
N GLN A 159 19.93 16.68 5.52
CA GLN A 159 19.57 16.17 6.85
C GLN A 159 20.00 14.71 7.05
N ILE A 160 20.12 13.92 5.97
CA ILE A 160 20.60 12.53 6.05
C ILE A 160 22.09 12.51 6.41
N THR A 161 22.89 13.35 5.78
CA THR A 161 24.30 13.49 6.14
C THR A 161 24.48 13.89 7.61
N ARG A 162 23.70 14.86 8.08
CA ARG A 162 23.70 15.26 9.49
C ARG A 162 23.28 14.15 10.42
N MET A 163 22.22 13.41 10.08
CA MET A 163 21.75 12.26 10.84
C MET A 163 22.87 11.23 10.99
N HIS A 164 23.57 10.88 9.91
CA HIS A 164 24.65 9.91 9.94
C HIS A 164 25.85 10.38 10.80
N GLN A 165 26.17 11.68 10.77
CA GLN A 165 27.25 12.26 11.56
C GLN A 165 26.93 12.35 13.06
N THR A 166 25.66 12.61 13.39
CA THR A 166 25.23 12.85 14.78
C THR A 166 24.64 11.61 15.46
N THR A 167 24.40 10.53 14.72
CA THR A 167 23.89 9.28 15.30
C THR A 167 24.91 8.68 16.27
N PRO A 168 24.54 8.49 17.55
CA PRO A 168 25.40 7.85 18.55
C PRO A 168 25.82 6.44 18.13
N ALA A 169 27.02 6.01 18.53
CA ALA A 169 27.61 4.74 18.10
C ALA A 169 26.68 3.54 18.40
N GLU A 170 26.02 3.52 19.55
CA GLU A 170 25.10 2.46 19.97
C GLU A 170 23.80 2.38 19.16
N ARG A 171 23.49 3.40 18.35
CA ARG A 171 22.31 3.45 17.49
C ARG A 171 22.63 3.36 16.01
N ARG A 172 23.89 3.28 15.63
CA ARG A 172 24.32 3.30 14.21
C ARG A 172 23.76 2.11 13.46
N SER A 173 23.74 0.92 14.06
CA SER A 173 23.17 -0.27 13.41
C SER A 173 21.71 -0.03 13.00
N LEU A 174 20.87 0.41 13.93
CA LEU A 174 19.46 0.68 13.63
C LEU A 174 19.26 1.87 12.66
N MET A 175 19.97 2.99 12.90
CA MET A 175 19.69 4.25 12.20
C MET A 175 20.43 4.40 10.88
N ILE A 176 21.48 3.60 10.64
CA ILE A 176 22.25 3.66 9.41
C ILE A 176 22.16 2.33 8.69
N ASP A 177 22.62 1.22 9.30
CA ASP A 177 22.67 -0.07 8.60
C ASP A 177 21.26 -0.57 8.26
N ASP A 178 20.31 -0.49 9.21
CA ASP A 178 18.94 -0.93 8.98
C ASP A 178 18.13 0.15 8.25
N LEU A 179 18.06 1.38 8.76
CA LEU A 179 17.21 2.39 8.13
C LEU A 179 17.69 2.73 6.71
N SER A 180 18.96 3.05 6.50
CA SER A 180 19.44 3.41 5.18
C SER A 180 19.68 2.17 4.29
N GLY A 181 20.19 1.07 4.84
CA GLY A 181 20.47 -0.15 4.08
C GLY A 181 19.20 -0.94 3.78
N TRP A 182 18.45 -1.33 4.81
CA TRP A 182 17.26 -2.15 4.62
C TRP A 182 16.06 -1.32 4.10
N CYS A 183 15.64 -0.25 4.78
CA CYS A 183 14.46 0.50 4.34
C CYS A 183 14.70 1.17 2.96
N PHE A 184 15.76 1.96 2.82
CA PHE A 184 16.02 2.66 1.56
C PHE A 184 16.75 1.81 0.53
N GLY A 185 17.72 1.00 0.95
CA GLY A 185 18.47 0.14 0.05
C GLY A 185 17.64 -0.97 -0.57
N ASP A 186 16.98 -1.78 0.27
CA ASP A 186 16.24 -2.95 -0.24
C ASP A 186 14.86 -2.61 -0.83
N PHE A 187 14.20 -1.52 -0.40
CA PHE A 187 12.84 -1.22 -0.86
C PHE A 187 12.76 -0.02 -1.81
N TYR A 188 13.41 1.10 -1.53
CA TYR A 188 13.30 2.29 -2.39
C TYR A 188 14.02 2.15 -3.72
N THR A 189 15.09 1.36 -3.80
CA THR A 189 15.87 1.18 -5.04
C THR A 189 15.24 0.24 -6.04
N ARG A 190 14.23 -0.55 -5.64
CA ARG A 190 13.59 -1.58 -6.48
C ARG A 190 12.94 -0.97 -7.72
N LYS A 191 12.90 -1.72 -8.83
CA LYS A 191 12.25 -1.30 -10.08
C LYS A 191 10.72 -1.26 -9.91
N GLY A 192 10.05 -0.56 -10.83
CA GLY A 192 8.59 -0.59 -11.02
C GLY A 192 7.89 0.67 -10.52
N LEU A 193 8.13 1.12 -9.31
CA LEU A 193 7.54 2.36 -8.79
C LEU A 193 8.56 3.50 -8.85
N THR A 194 8.08 4.68 -9.24
CA THR A 194 8.84 5.92 -9.15
C THR A 194 9.00 6.37 -7.70
N ILE A 195 9.96 7.26 -7.42
CA ILE A 195 10.13 7.83 -6.07
C ILE A 195 8.86 8.57 -5.61
N ALA A 196 8.18 9.30 -6.49
CA ALA A 196 6.93 9.96 -6.17
C ALA A 196 5.82 8.97 -5.76
N GLU A 197 5.70 7.84 -6.46
CA GLU A 197 4.75 6.78 -6.11
C GLU A 197 5.12 6.10 -4.79
N ARG A 198 6.42 5.87 -4.53
CA ARG A 198 6.90 5.31 -3.26
C ARG A 198 6.62 6.25 -2.09
N GLU A 199 6.83 7.54 -2.25
CA GLU A 199 6.52 8.52 -1.21
C GLU A 199 5.02 8.66 -0.95
N LEU A 200 4.16 8.59 -1.99
CA LEU A 200 2.72 8.54 -1.81
C LEU A 200 2.28 7.27 -1.06
N ALA A 201 2.83 6.12 -1.44
CA ALA A 201 2.60 4.84 -0.78
C ALA A 201 3.04 4.88 0.69
N THR A 202 4.22 5.44 0.98
CA THR A 202 4.74 5.61 2.33
C THR A 202 3.85 6.54 3.16
N PHE A 203 3.42 7.67 2.60
CA PHE A 203 2.49 8.57 3.28
C PHE A 203 1.20 7.86 3.68
N CYS A 204 0.60 7.10 2.76
CA CYS A 204 -0.62 6.32 3.04
C CYS A 204 -0.38 5.23 4.09
N THR A 205 0.78 4.56 4.03
CA THR A 205 1.19 3.56 5.02
C THR A 205 1.26 4.15 6.43
N ILE A 206 1.94 5.29 6.59
CA ILE A 206 2.13 5.94 7.89
C ILE A 206 0.80 6.52 8.41
N ALA A 207 -0.01 7.11 7.54
CA ALA A 207 -1.34 7.59 7.90
C ALA A 207 -2.23 6.45 8.42
N ALA A 208 -2.16 5.27 7.79
CA ALA A 208 -2.90 4.09 8.22
C ALA A 208 -2.41 3.51 9.56
N LEU A 209 -1.13 3.65 9.88
CA LEU A 209 -0.61 3.26 11.21
C LEU A 209 -1.18 4.16 12.30
N GLY A 210 -1.19 5.47 12.09
CA GLY A 210 -1.56 6.48 13.10
C GLY A 210 -0.54 6.60 14.23
N GLY A 211 -0.54 7.73 14.94
CA GLY A 211 0.39 7.98 16.04
C GLY A 211 1.86 8.19 15.61
N CYS A 212 2.08 8.48 14.32
CA CYS A 212 3.39 8.64 13.70
C CYS A 212 3.52 10.02 13.02
N GLU A 213 2.97 11.07 13.62
CA GLU A 213 2.82 12.40 13.01
C GLU A 213 4.16 13.02 12.59
N ALA A 214 5.24 12.76 13.33
CA ALA A 214 6.57 13.24 12.98
C ALA A 214 7.07 12.63 11.65
N GLN A 215 6.93 11.32 11.49
CA GLN A 215 7.28 10.61 10.26
C GLN A 215 6.33 10.99 9.12
N LEU A 216 5.03 11.09 9.41
CA LEU A 216 4.04 11.52 8.43
C LEU A 216 4.36 12.92 7.88
N SER A 217 4.76 13.86 8.74
CA SER A 217 5.17 15.22 8.33
C SER A 217 6.41 15.19 7.44
N ALA A 218 7.42 14.37 7.78
CA ALA A 218 8.62 14.24 6.98
C ALA A 218 8.32 13.69 5.57
N HIS A 219 7.48 12.67 5.48
CA HIS A 219 7.08 12.05 4.22
C HIS A 219 6.06 12.90 3.43
N ALA A 220 5.21 13.70 4.09
CA ALA A 220 4.38 14.69 3.41
C ALA A 220 5.26 15.75 2.73
N ALA A 221 6.30 16.26 3.40
CA ALA A 221 7.25 17.18 2.80
C ALA A 221 8.07 16.52 1.67
N ALA A 222 8.45 15.24 1.81
CA ALA A 222 9.12 14.48 0.77
C ALA A 222 8.24 14.30 -0.48
N ASN A 223 6.96 14.03 -0.31
CA ASN A 223 5.98 13.97 -1.40
C ASN A 223 6.00 15.26 -2.23
N LEU A 224 5.94 16.43 -1.59
CA LEU A 224 5.99 17.72 -2.30
C LEU A 224 7.29 17.88 -3.09
N ARG A 225 8.44 17.48 -2.52
CA ARG A 225 9.74 17.52 -3.21
C ARG A 225 9.80 16.57 -4.40
N CYS A 226 9.14 15.43 -4.32
CA CYS A 226 9.11 14.42 -5.38
C CYS A 226 8.06 14.70 -6.47
N GLY A 227 7.32 15.83 -6.38
CA GLY A 227 6.37 16.27 -7.39
C GLY A 227 4.91 15.92 -7.12
N ASN A 228 4.58 15.25 -6.00
CA ASN A 228 3.21 15.13 -5.54
C ASN A 228 2.73 16.45 -4.94
N THR A 229 1.42 16.69 -4.97
CA THR A 229 0.80 17.91 -4.44
C THR A 229 0.09 17.62 -3.10
N LYS A 230 -0.25 18.67 -2.35
CA LYS A 230 -1.13 18.54 -1.16
C LYS A 230 -2.48 17.90 -1.54
N ASP A 231 -3.02 18.28 -2.71
CA ASP A 231 -4.27 17.70 -3.20
C ASP A 231 -4.14 16.18 -3.42
N ASN A 232 -2.99 15.71 -3.94
CA ASN A 232 -2.76 14.27 -4.07
C ASN A 232 -2.77 13.57 -2.70
N LEU A 233 -2.16 14.16 -1.67
CA LEU A 233 -2.15 13.60 -0.32
C LEU A 233 -3.55 13.57 0.30
N ILE A 234 -4.28 14.67 0.21
CA ILE A 234 -5.67 14.76 0.71
C ILE A 234 -6.57 13.77 -0.03
N ASP A 235 -6.45 13.69 -1.34
CA ASP A 235 -7.24 12.77 -2.16
C ASP A 235 -6.92 11.30 -1.86
N ALA A 236 -5.67 10.97 -1.57
CA ALA A 236 -5.29 9.63 -1.11
C ALA A 236 -5.94 9.29 0.24
N LEU A 237 -5.97 10.23 1.18
CA LEU A 237 -6.68 10.07 2.45
C LEU A 237 -8.19 9.92 2.24
N GLN A 238 -8.77 10.65 1.29
CA GLN A 238 -10.18 10.55 0.93
C GLN A 238 -10.56 9.17 0.39
N CYS A 239 -9.69 8.58 -0.43
CA CYS A 239 -9.87 7.20 -0.90
C CYS A 239 -9.79 6.20 0.25
N ALA A 240 -8.93 6.45 1.22
CA ALA A 240 -8.61 5.52 2.29
C ALA A 240 -9.50 5.64 3.54
N VAL A 241 -10.28 6.73 3.71
CA VAL A 241 -11.01 7.05 4.94
C VAL A 241 -11.92 5.92 5.43
N VAL A 242 -12.48 5.14 4.52
CA VAL A 242 -13.36 4.00 4.83
C VAL A 242 -12.66 2.98 5.71
N TYR A 243 -11.36 2.75 5.45
CA TYR A 243 -10.54 1.76 6.16
C TYR A 243 -9.70 2.37 7.29
N LEU A 244 -9.35 3.66 7.19
CA LEU A 244 -8.61 4.37 8.23
C LEU A 244 -9.50 4.84 9.39
N GLY A 245 -10.74 5.18 9.08
CA GLY A 245 -11.63 5.92 9.97
C GLY A 245 -11.25 7.40 10.10
N PHE A 246 -12.20 8.21 10.55
CA PHE A 246 -12.02 9.67 10.63
C PHE A 246 -10.88 10.11 11.56
N PRO A 247 -10.65 9.54 12.75
CA PRO A 247 -9.59 10.05 13.63
C PRO A 247 -8.21 10.06 12.96
N ARG A 248 -7.80 8.96 12.35
CA ARG A 248 -6.51 8.88 11.64
C ARG A 248 -6.47 9.78 10.42
N THR A 249 -7.55 9.80 9.65
CA THR A 249 -7.67 10.63 8.45
C THR A 249 -7.55 12.12 8.78
N LEU A 250 -8.28 12.61 9.80
CA LEU A 250 -8.24 14.02 10.18
C LEU A 250 -6.89 14.44 10.78
N ASN A 251 -6.24 13.55 11.55
CA ASN A 251 -4.89 13.80 12.03
C ASN A 251 -3.90 13.92 10.85
N ALA A 252 -4.02 13.06 9.85
CA ALA A 252 -3.18 13.12 8.65
C ALA A 252 -3.45 14.39 7.83
N CYS A 253 -4.70 14.81 7.64
CA CYS A 253 -5.04 16.08 7.00
C CYS A 253 -4.40 17.26 7.73
N ALA A 254 -4.47 17.30 9.07
CA ALA A 254 -3.86 18.36 9.86
C ALA A 254 -2.32 18.40 9.74
N VAL A 255 -1.67 17.28 9.44
CA VAL A 255 -0.24 17.24 9.11
C VAL A 255 -0.01 17.85 7.73
N VAL A 256 -0.78 17.44 6.70
CA VAL A 256 -0.65 17.96 5.33
C VAL A 256 -0.84 19.49 5.28
N ASP A 257 -1.80 20.01 6.05
CA ASP A 257 -2.08 21.46 6.10
C ASP A 257 -0.85 22.26 6.58
N LYS A 258 -0.09 21.69 7.53
CA LYS A 258 1.08 22.36 8.15
C LYS A 258 2.35 22.25 7.33
N VAL A 259 2.44 21.30 6.41
CA VAL A 259 3.63 21.15 5.58
C VAL A 259 3.69 22.28 4.56
N ASN A 260 4.80 23.00 4.54
CA ASN A 260 5.13 24.02 3.55
C ASN A 260 6.33 23.55 2.73
N PHE A 261 6.33 23.98 1.45
CA PHE A 261 7.43 23.75 0.52
C PHE A 261 8.18 25.05 0.29
#